data_1d01d3c84a7835cfbd115e1ca9184f7b
#
_entry.id   1d01d3c84a7835cfbd115e1ca9184f7b
#
_cell.length_a   1.000
_cell.length_b   1.000
_cell.length_c   1.000
_cell.angle_alpha   90.00
_cell.angle_beta   90.00
_cell.angle_gamma   90.00
#
_symmetry.space_group_name_H-M   'P 1'
#
loop_
_entity.id
_entity.type
_entity.pdbx_description
1 polymer ?
#
loop_
_entity_poly.entity_id
_entity_poly.type
_entity_poly.pdbx_seq_one_letter_code
_entity_poly.pdbx_strand_id
1 'polypeptide(L)'
;MRIKFLSVITCFLTLCIAFSACLDSDNDYKYTTDVSVYAFGIDTIYGKHYKFSIDQIEHRIFNRDSLPMYADTLLDSIVVDTFSIAAGAITSGDMDTIFVVGEAVDLTAAVNNPVGLGFKVHALDGMTSRVYRLTIN
;
A
#
# COMPACT_ATOMS: atom_id res chain seq x y z
N MET A 1 -43.91 43.23 -11.70
CA MET A 1 -42.48 43.32 -11.36
C MET A 1 -42.03 42.48 -10.15
N ARG A 2 -42.85 42.32 -9.13
CA ARG A 2 -42.50 41.54 -7.93
C ARG A 2 -42.40 40.00 -8.18
N ILE A 3 -43.18 39.43 -9.07
CA ILE A 3 -43.23 37.98 -9.37
C ILE A 3 -41.95 37.52 -10.12
N LYS A 4 -41.36 38.37 -10.94
CA LYS A 4 -40.11 38.04 -11.67
C LYS A 4 -38.89 38.03 -10.75
N PHE A 5 -38.88 38.80 -9.71
CA PHE A 5 -37.82 38.86 -8.73
C PHE A 5 -37.79 37.61 -7.84
N LEU A 6 -38.96 37.14 -7.40
CA LEU A 6 -39.06 35.89 -6.65
C LEU A 6 -38.61 34.66 -7.45
N SER A 7 -38.94 34.62 -8.75
CA SER A 7 -38.53 33.51 -9.62
C SER A 7 -37.01 33.42 -9.81
N VAL A 8 -36.33 34.56 -9.91
CA VAL A 8 -34.87 34.61 -10.05
C VAL A 8 -34.18 34.18 -8.75
N ILE A 9 -34.71 34.60 -7.59
CA ILE A 9 -34.15 34.22 -6.29
C ILE A 9 -34.33 32.72 -6.04
N THR A 10 -35.48 32.14 -6.42
CA THR A 10 -35.73 30.70 -6.26
C THR A 10 -34.81 29.86 -7.17
N CYS A 11 -34.55 30.28 -8.41
CA CYS A 11 -33.58 29.62 -9.27
C CYS A 11 -32.16 29.70 -8.73
N PHE A 12 -31.76 30.82 -8.13
CA PHE A 12 -30.42 30.96 -7.58
C PHE A 12 -30.21 30.09 -6.35
N LEU A 13 -31.21 29.98 -5.46
CA LEU A 13 -31.17 29.10 -4.29
C LEU A 13 -31.10 27.62 -4.69
N THR A 14 -31.85 27.19 -5.72
CA THR A 14 -31.84 25.80 -6.20
C THR A 14 -30.50 25.43 -6.82
N LEU A 15 -29.83 26.37 -7.51
CA LEU A 15 -28.53 26.17 -8.09
C LEU A 15 -27.43 26.00 -7.00
N CYS A 16 -27.48 26.76 -5.93
CA CYS A 16 -26.54 26.64 -4.81
C CYS A 16 -26.64 25.28 -4.09
N ILE A 17 -27.85 24.72 -3.95
CA ILE A 17 -28.04 23.40 -3.32
C ILE A 17 -27.46 22.28 -4.20
N ALA A 18 -27.60 22.39 -5.52
CA ALA A 18 -27.03 21.40 -6.44
C ALA A 18 -25.49 21.37 -6.42
N PHE A 19 -24.83 22.51 -6.24
CA PHE A 19 -23.37 22.57 -6.10
C PHE A 19 -22.87 22.01 -4.76
N SER A 20 -23.60 22.16 -3.67
CA SER A 20 -23.24 21.60 -2.37
C SER A 20 -23.30 20.07 -2.35
N ALA A 21 -24.27 19.46 -3.05
CA ALA A 21 -24.40 18.01 -3.14
C ALA A 21 -23.27 17.35 -3.95
N CYS A 22 -22.70 18.03 -4.96
CA CYS A 22 -21.55 17.53 -5.71
C CYS A 22 -20.23 17.60 -4.93
N LEU A 23 -20.09 18.52 -3.99
CA LEU A 23 -18.87 18.67 -3.18
C LEU A 23 -18.77 17.62 -2.08
N ASP A 24 -19.87 17.11 -1.54
CA ASP A 24 -19.87 16.08 -0.51
C ASP A 24 -19.49 14.70 -1.03
N SER A 25 -19.68 14.41 -2.32
CA SER A 25 -19.30 13.12 -2.92
C SER A 25 -17.80 12.97 -3.17
N ASP A 26 -17.04 14.05 -3.29
CA ASP A 26 -15.59 14.02 -3.47
C ASP A 26 -14.81 13.75 -2.17
N ASN A 27 -15.44 13.85 -1.01
CA ASN A 27 -14.81 13.64 0.28
C ASN A 27 -14.71 12.16 0.68
N ASP A 28 -15.52 11.26 0.11
CA ASP A 28 -15.54 9.84 0.43
C ASP A 28 -14.25 9.11 0.00
N TYR A 29 -13.51 9.63 -0.96
CA TYR A 29 -12.24 9.07 -1.39
C TYR A 29 -11.05 9.34 -0.47
N LYS A 30 -11.16 10.27 0.45
CA LYS A 30 -10.03 10.75 1.26
C LYS A 30 -9.73 9.93 2.50
N TYR A 31 -10.61 9.01 2.87
CA TYR A 31 -10.55 8.33 4.16
C TYR A 31 -10.65 6.81 4.06
N THR A 32 -9.94 6.20 3.07
CA THR A 32 -9.90 4.74 3.02
C THR A 32 -9.12 4.20 4.20
N THR A 33 -9.63 3.14 4.79
CA THR A 33 -8.97 2.37 5.87
C THR A 33 -8.19 1.18 5.33
N ASP A 34 -8.08 1.05 4.00
CA ASP A 34 -7.40 -0.08 3.36
C ASP A 34 -5.89 0.01 3.59
N VAL A 35 -5.35 -1.04 4.16
CA VAL A 35 -3.92 -1.24 4.46
C VAL A 35 -3.37 -2.49 3.80
N SER A 36 -4.03 -3.01 2.77
CA SER A 36 -3.66 -4.25 2.09
C SER A 36 -2.37 -4.10 1.30
N VAL A 37 -1.56 -5.15 1.33
CA VAL A 37 -0.45 -5.37 0.39
C VAL A 37 -0.96 -6.32 -0.70
N TYR A 38 -0.93 -5.89 -1.96
CA TYR A 38 -1.47 -6.67 -3.07
C TYR A 38 -0.43 -7.50 -3.80
N ALA A 39 0.81 -7.02 -3.84
CA ALA A 39 1.90 -7.74 -4.50
C ALA A 39 3.24 -7.41 -3.87
N PHE A 40 4.12 -8.40 -3.83
CA PHE A 40 5.52 -8.27 -3.47
C PHE A 40 6.35 -9.24 -4.31
N GLY A 41 7.47 -8.78 -4.82
CA GLY A 41 8.41 -9.58 -5.60
C GLY A 41 9.79 -8.95 -5.61
N ILE A 42 10.78 -9.78 -5.81
CA ILE A 42 12.19 -9.39 -5.94
C ILE A 42 12.69 -9.71 -7.34
N ASP A 43 13.74 -9.01 -7.74
CA ASP A 43 14.40 -9.23 -9.00
C ASP A 43 14.99 -10.65 -9.11
N THR A 44 15.44 -10.99 -10.29
CA THR A 44 15.91 -12.34 -10.58
C THR A 44 17.12 -12.73 -9.73
N ILE A 45 17.05 -13.92 -9.16
CA ILE A 45 18.19 -14.60 -8.57
C ILE A 45 18.56 -15.74 -9.52
N TYR A 46 19.76 -15.71 -10.06
CA TYR A 46 20.25 -16.69 -11.08
C TYR A 46 19.29 -16.84 -12.27
N GLY A 47 18.69 -15.73 -12.72
CA GLY A 47 17.79 -15.70 -13.87
C GLY A 47 16.36 -16.18 -13.60
N LYS A 48 15.99 -16.48 -12.35
CA LYS A 48 14.64 -16.86 -11.95
C LYS A 48 14.00 -15.77 -11.10
N HIS A 49 12.79 -15.35 -11.47
CA HIS A 49 11.94 -14.49 -10.65
C HIS A 49 11.31 -15.26 -9.50
N TYR A 50 11.30 -14.66 -8.33
CA TYR A 50 10.65 -15.21 -7.15
C TYR A 50 9.42 -14.39 -6.76
N LYS A 51 8.27 -15.03 -6.83
CA LYS A 51 7.01 -14.48 -6.39
C LYS A 51 6.74 -14.82 -4.93
N PHE A 52 6.16 -13.87 -4.25
CA PHE A 52 5.76 -14.04 -2.86
C PHE A 52 4.26 -14.22 -2.74
N SER A 53 3.85 -15.01 -1.77
CA SER A 53 2.47 -15.11 -1.34
C SER A 53 2.21 -14.11 -0.23
N ILE A 54 1.00 -13.56 -0.22
CA ILE A 54 0.58 -12.60 0.78
C ILE A 54 -0.63 -13.18 1.50
N ASP A 55 -0.50 -13.39 2.79
CA ASP A 55 -1.59 -13.75 3.68
C ASP A 55 -2.15 -12.47 4.31
N GLN A 56 -3.35 -12.09 3.88
CA GLN A 56 -4.03 -10.88 4.36
C GLN A 56 -4.61 -11.04 5.77
N ILE A 57 -4.79 -12.27 6.24
CA ILE A 57 -5.34 -12.56 7.57
C ILE A 57 -4.22 -12.46 8.61
N GLU A 58 -3.12 -13.17 8.35
CA GLU A 58 -1.94 -13.20 9.22
C GLU A 58 -0.99 -12.03 8.99
N HIS A 59 -1.22 -11.23 7.94
CA HIS A 59 -0.36 -10.12 7.50
C HIS A 59 1.09 -10.56 7.28
N ARG A 60 1.24 -11.67 6.56
CA ARG A 60 2.54 -12.29 6.27
C ARG A 60 2.81 -12.31 4.78
N ILE A 61 4.04 -12.07 4.43
CA ILE A 61 4.56 -12.20 3.06
C ILE A 61 5.66 -13.25 3.10
N PHE A 62 5.58 -14.24 2.25
CA PHE A 62 6.55 -15.35 2.22
C PHE A 62 6.77 -15.85 0.80
N ASN A 63 7.96 -16.37 0.55
CA ASN A 63 8.32 -16.93 -0.77
C ASN A 63 7.56 -18.22 -1.03
N ARG A 64 7.07 -18.40 -2.26
CA ARG A 64 6.37 -19.63 -2.69
C ARG A 64 7.34 -20.76 -2.93
N ASP A 65 8.43 -20.44 -3.62
CA ASP A 65 9.49 -21.38 -3.97
C ASP A 65 10.69 -21.14 -3.06
N SER A 66 11.34 -22.20 -2.62
CA SER A 66 12.59 -22.09 -1.89
C SER A 66 13.64 -21.36 -2.72
N LEU A 67 14.40 -20.48 -2.08
CA LEU A 67 15.51 -19.80 -2.72
C LEU A 67 16.67 -20.78 -2.93
N PRO A 68 17.49 -20.56 -3.95
CA PRO A 68 18.66 -21.41 -4.19
C PRO A 68 19.66 -21.29 -3.03
N MET A 69 20.44 -22.35 -2.83
CA MET A 69 21.55 -22.34 -1.88
C MET A 69 22.46 -21.13 -2.17
N TYR A 70 22.83 -20.41 -1.13
CA TYR A 70 23.63 -19.17 -1.19
C TYR A 70 22.88 -17.91 -1.66
N ALA A 71 21.56 -17.95 -1.83
CA ALA A 71 20.81 -16.74 -2.17
C ALA A 71 20.87 -15.68 -1.06
N ASP A 72 21.05 -16.08 0.18
CA ASP A 72 21.23 -15.22 1.35
C ASP A 72 22.38 -14.21 1.15
N THR A 73 23.44 -14.57 0.42
CA THR A 73 24.53 -13.65 0.09
C THR A 73 24.16 -12.55 -0.90
N LEU A 74 23.01 -12.70 -1.58
CA LEU A 74 22.50 -11.72 -2.54
C LEU A 74 21.38 -10.86 -1.95
N LEU A 75 20.81 -11.30 -0.82
CA LEU A 75 19.67 -10.63 -0.20
C LEU A 75 20.05 -9.39 0.62
N ASP A 76 21.33 -9.14 0.83
CA ASP A 76 21.83 -7.91 1.45
C ASP A 76 21.67 -6.66 0.57
N SER A 77 21.50 -6.88 -0.75
CA SER A 77 21.31 -5.82 -1.73
C SER A 77 20.49 -6.31 -2.92
N ILE A 78 19.25 -6.72 -2.69
CA ILE A 78 18.34 -7.21 -3.72
C ILE A 78 17.36 -6.11 -4.14
N VAL A 79 17.08 -6.02 -5.44
CA VAL A 79 16.10 -5.06 -5.96
C VAL A 79 14.69 -5.61 -5.76
N VAL A 80 13.81 -4.80 -5.18
CA VAL A 80 12.37 -5.06 -5.17
C VAL A 80 11.79 -4.65 -6.52
N ASP A 81 11.34 -5.61 -7.31
CA ASP A 81 10.77 -5.34 -8.63
C ASP A 81 9.26 -5.14 -8.63
N THR A 82 8.59 -5.66 -7.62
CA THR A 82 7.15 -5.56 -7.48
C THR A 82 6.78 -5.25 -6.04
N PHE A 83 6.10 -4.14 -5.82
CA PHE A 83 5.49 -3.81 -4.55
C PHE A 83 4.24 -2.97 -4.77
N SER A 84 3.09 -3.49 -4.38
CA SER A 84 1.80 -2.83 -4.55
C SER A 84 1.01 -2.87 -3.25
N ILE A 85 0.57 -1.71 -2.82
CA ILE A 85 -0.24 -1.50 -1.61
C ILE A 85 -1.54 -0.77 -1.96
N ALA A 86 -2.44 -0.67 -1.00
CA ALA A 86 -3.69 0.07 -1.16
C ALA A 86 -3.46 1.50 -1.65
N ALA A 87 -4.36 2.01 -2.48
CA ALA A 87 -4.25 3.35 -3.06
C ALA A 87 -4.19 4.44 -1.97
N GLY A 88 -3.17 5.28 -2.06
CA GLY A 88 -2.93 6.35 -1.10
C GLY A 88 -2.32 5.93 0.24
N ALA A 89 -2.11 4.62 0.46
CA ALA A 89 -1.39 4.14 1.62
C ALA A 89 0.12 4.43 1.50
N ILE A 90 0.78 4.53 2.64
CA ILE A 90 2.24 4.71 2.73
C ILE A 90 2.83 3.64 3.64
N THR A 91 4.11 3.37 3.49
CA THR A 91 4.82 2.40 4.32
C THR A 91 5.85 3.06 5.21
N SER A 92 6.09 2.46 6.36
CA SER A 92 7.22 2.77 7.25
C SER A 92 7.81 1.47 7.78
N GLY A 93 9.11 1.38 7.85
CA GLY A 93 9.81 0.22 8.42
C GLY A 93 10.16 0.42 9.89
N ASP A 94 10.21 -0.66 10.65
CA ASP A 94 10.69 -0.65 12.04
C ASP A 94 12.20 -0.34 12.11
N MET A 95 12.92 -0.46 11.00
CA MET A 95 14.36 -0.23 10.84
C MET A 95 14.66 0.69 9.65
N ASP A 96 13.82 1.66 9.39
CA ASP A 96 13.89 2.56 8.23
C ASP A 96 13.84 1.84 6.87
N THR A 97 13.38 0.59 6.85
CA THR A 97 13.25 -0.18 5.61
C THR A 97 11.99 0.24 4.89
N ILE A 98 12.16 1.01 3.84
CA ILE A 98 11.10 1.39 2.92
C ILE A 98 11.32 0.63 1.61
N PHE A 99 10.30 -0.09 1.14
CA PHE A 99 10.37 -0.75 -0.15
C PHE A 99 10.01 0.23 -1.27
N VAL A 100 10.97 0.47 -2.15
CA VAL A 100 10.78 1.27 -3.35
C VAL A 100 11.08 0.41 -4.56
N VAL A 101 10.11 0.30 -5.47
CA VAL A 101 10.28 -0.49 -6.70
C VAL A 101 11.45 0.05 -7.52
N GLY A 102 12.38 -0.84 -7.88
CA GLY A 102 13.59 -0.50 -8.63
C GLY A 102 14.79 -0.15 -7.74
N GLU A 103 14.64 -0.06 -6.43
CA GLU A 103 15.73 0.18 -5.49
C GLU A 103 16.16 -1.08 -4.77
N ALA A 104 17.44 -1.17 -4.45
CA ALA A 104 18.00 -2.27 -3.68
C ALA A 104 17.68 -2.10 -2.19
N VAL A 105 17.39 -3.22 -1.54
CA VAL A 105 17.07 -3.29 -0.12
C VAL A 105 17.76 -4.50 0.52
N ASP A 106 18.09 -4.39 1.80
CA ASP A 106 18.62 -5.49 2.60
C ASP A 106 17.46 -6.33 3.17
N LEU A 107 17.32 -7.56 2.70
CA LEU A 107 16.32 -8.52 3.15
C LEU A 107 16.89 -9.62 4.06
N THR A 108 18.12 -9.51 4.49
CA THR A 108 18.78 -10.55 5.31
C THR A 108 18.06 -10.82 6.63
N ALA A 109 17.45 -9.80 7.21
CA ALA A 109 16.65 -9.95 8.44
C ALA A 109 15.38 -10.78 8.25
N ALA A 110 14.92 -11.00 7.01
CA ALA A 110 13.78 -11.85 6.70
C ALA A 110 14.15 -13.33 6.55
N VAL A 111 15.44 -13.63 6.38
CA VAL A 111 15.92 -14.99 6.06
C VAL A 111 15.99 -15.84 7.31
N ASN A 112 15.35 -17.03 7.26
CA ASN A 112 15.35 -18.02 8.35
C ASN A 112 14.98 -17.43 9.73
N ASN A 113 14.21 -16.35 9.71
CA ASN A 113 13.78 -15.66 10.91
C ASN A 113 12.25 -15.85 11.08
N PRO A 114 11.79 -16.55 12.12
CA PRO A 114 10.36 -16.76 12.34
C PRO A 114 9.59 -15.47 12.62
N VAL A 115 10.25 -14.44 13.10
CA VAL A 115 9.65 -13.12 13.30
C VAL A 115 9.57 -12.35 12.01
N GLY A 116 10.55 -12.53 11.11
CA GLY A 116 10.63 -11.87 9.82
C GLY A 116 11.05 -10.40 9.91
N LEU A 117 11.06 -9.76 8.75
CA LEU A 117 11.28 -8.33 8.60
C LEU A 117 9.92 -7.62 8.66
N GLY A 118 9.71 -6.80 9.68
CA GLY A 118 8.47 -6.06 9.88
C GLY A 118 8.45 -4.72 9.14
N PHE A 119 7.32 -4.39 8.55
CA PHE A 119 7.03 -3.05 8.05
C PHE A 119 5.55 -2.73 8.27
N LYS A 120 5.25 -1.45 8.36
CA LYS A 120 3.90 -0.98 8.65
C LYS A 120 3.31 -0.29 7.42
N VAL A 121 2.06 -0.63 7.10
CA VAL A 121 1.26 0.06 6.08
C VAL A 121 0.29 0.98 6.79
N HIS A 122 0.33 2.25 6.46
CA HIS A 122 -0.58 3.27 6.98
C HIS A 122 -1.61 3.61 5.92
N ALA A 123 -2.88 3.53 6.28
CA ALA A 123 -3.96 3.92 5.40
C ALA A 123 -4.01 5.43 5.15
N LEU A 124 -4.71 5.81 4.11
CA LEU A 124 -4.91 7.23 3.74
C LEU A 124 -5.64 8.04 4.82
N ASP A 125 -6.40 7.38 5.71
CA ASP A 125 -7.09 8.04 6.82
C ASP A 125 -6.11 8.61 7.88
N GLY A 126 -4.84 8.22 7.84
CA GLY A 126 -3.82 8.63 8.79
C GLY A 126 -3.94 8.00 10.17
N MET A 127 -4.92 7.13 10.39
CA MET A 127 -5.22 6.51 11.70
C MET A 127 -5.08 5.00 11.68
N THR A 128 -5.50 4.35 10.58
CA THR A 128 -5.44 2.88 10.43
C THR A 128 -4.07 2.46 9.95
N SER A 129 -3.50 1.46 10.60
CA SER A 129 -2.23 0.86 10.18
C SER A 129 -2.20 -0.64 10.45
N ARG A 130 -1.36 -1.37 9.68
CA ARG A 130 -1.10 -2.80 9.85
C ARG A 130 0.37 -3.09 9.70
N VAL A 131 0.86 -4.00 10.53
CA VAL A 131 2.23 -4.53 10.43
C VAL A 131 2.18 -5.80 9.58
N TYR A 132 2.95 -5.81 8.51
CA TYR A 132 3.24 -7.00 7.72
C TYR A 132 4.63 -7.52 8.07
N ARG A 133 4.78 -8.84 7.97
CA ARG A 133 6.05 -9.52 8.21
C ARG A 133 6.47 -10.30 6.99
N LEU A 134 7.65 -9.96 6.49
CA LEU A 134 8.28 -10.66 5.37
C LEU A 134 9.19 -11.76 5.94
N THR A 135 8.97 -12.98 5.50
CA THR A 135 9.80 -14.14 5.84
C THR A 135 10.28 -14.82 4.57
N ILE A 136 11.54 -15.23 4.56
CA ILE A 136 12.20 -15.92 3.45
C ILE A 136 12.79 -17.23 3.98
N ASN A 137 12.36 -18.35 3.40
CA ASN A 137 12.82 -19.71 3.76
C ASN A 137 13.47 -20.40 2.58
#